data_dcecdb36e1eb56fc60ff92581630c643
#
_entry.id   dcecdb36e1eb56fc60ff92581630c643
#
_cell.length_a   1.000
_cell.length_b   1.000
_cell.length_c   1.000
_cell.angle_alpha   90.00
_cell.angle_beta   90.00
_cell.angle_gamma   90.00
#
_symmetry.space_group_name_H-M   'P 1'
#
loop_
_entity.id
_entity.type
_entity.pdbx_description
1 polymer ?
#
loop_
_entity_poly.entity_id
_entity_poly.type
_entity_poly.pdbx_seq_one_letter_code
_entity_poly.pdbx_strand_id
1 'polypeptide(L)'
;MLFHSSIRKELARSFGATVVVLVTIVMTMMLIRTLGLASQGNVNPSEVGLVLGFTMLGHLPTVLTMSLFIATVGTLSRMYLDSEMVIWQSSGINLMQLIAPVLRFAWPVFLGVALIAQFVQPWSHQQMDLLRERYEKRSDIDRVEPGQFQESANGRRVFFVDKESATQQARNVFIYTHEHGIESFTTAKSGRLMQADDGSRHLVLDNGMRVEFKAQQQELRTSE
;
A
#
# COMPACT_ATOMS: atom_id res chain seq x y z
N MET A 1 -25.18 17.84 -36.38
CA MET A 1 -25.27 16.70 -35.41
C MET A 1 -24.09 15.73 -35.50
N LEU A 2 -23.46 15.54 -36.65
CA LEU A 2 -22.32 14.63 -36.87
C LEU A 2 -21.04 15.05 -36.08
N PHE A 3 -20.74 16.34 -35.99
CA PHE A 3 -19.61 16.92 -35.27
C PHE A 3 -19.53 16.50 -33.79
N HIS A 4 -20.61 16.69 -33.03
CA HIS A 4 -20.62 16.36 -31.61
C HIS A 4 -20.48 14.84 -31.34
N SER A 5 -20.98 13.99 -32.26
CA SER A 5 -20.85 12.55 -32.15
C SER A 5 -19.43 12.07 -32.45
N SER A 6 -18.74 12.71 -33.43
CA SER A 6 -17.38 12.35 -33.81
C SER A 6 -16.38 12.67 -32.70
N ILE A 7 -16.41 13.90 -32.18
CA ILE A 7 -15.53 14.31 -31.07
C ILE A 7 -15.73 13.43 -29.83
N ARG A 8 -16.98 13.13 -29.49
CA ARG A 8 -17.28 12.29 -28.32
C ARG A 8 -16.76 10.87 -28.47
N LYS A 9 -16.86 10.27 -29.65
CA LYS A 9 -16.30 8.93 -29.93
C LYS A 9 -14.77 8.93 -29.82
N GLU A 10 -14.14 9.98 -30.32
CA GLU A 10 -12.70 10.14 -30.29
C GLU A 10 -12.19 10.32 -28.85
N LEU A 11 -12.83 11.21 -28.08
CA LEU A 11 -12.54 11.40 -26.66
C LEU A 11 -12.72 10.08 -25.88
N ALA A 12 -13.80 9.32 -26.16
CA ALA A 12 -14.04 8.06 -25.49
C ALA A 12 -12.97 7.00 -25.81
N ARG A 13 -12.53 6.93 -27.07
CA ARG A 13 -11.46 6.01 -27.50
C ARG A 13 -10.12 6.40 -26.85
N SER A 14 -9.76 7.68 -26.91
CA SER A 14 -8.53 8.20 -26.29
C SER A 14 -8.55 8.01 -24.78
N PHE A 15 -9.67 8.32 -24.13
CA PHE A 15 -9.86 8.10 -22.69
C PHE A 15 -9.69 6.63 -22.31
N GLY A 16 -10.36 5.72 -23.02
CA GLY A 16 -10.22 4.28 -22.75
C GLY A 16 -8.80 3.77 -22.91
N ALA A 17 -8.11 4.18 -23.98
CA ALA A 17 -6.71 3.82 -24.20
C ALA A 17 -5.81 4.35 -23.08
N THR A 18 -5.99 5.61 -22.68
CA THR A 18 -5.18 6.25 -21.61
C THR A 18 -5.45 5.59 -20.25
N VAL A 19 -6.71 5.24 -19.94
CA VAL A 19 -7.05 4.51 -18.71
C VAL A 19 -6.30 3.19 -18.65
N VAL A 20 -6.33 2.39 -19.73
CA VAL A 20 -5.65 1.08 -19.76
C VAL A 20 -4.15 1.25 -19.51
N VAL A 21 -3.51 2.20 -20.18
CA VAL A 21 -2.07 2.47 -20.01
C VAL A 21 -1.76 2.89 -18.56
N LEU A 22 -2.48 3.87 -18.01
CA LEU A 22 -2.24 4.36 -16.66
C LEU A 22 -2.53 3.30 -15.59
N VAL A 23 -3.62 2.53 -15.74
CA VAL A 23 -3.92 1.41 -14.84
C VAL A 23 -2.80 0.40 -14.84
N THR A 24 -2.27 0.04 -16.01
CA THR A 24 -1.17 -0.92 -16.13
C THR A 24 0.09 -0.41 -15.42
N ILE A 25 0.46 0.86 -15.63
CA ILE A 25 1.63 1.48 -14.99
C ILE A 25 1.46 1.52 -13.47
N VAL A 26 0.31 2.01 -12.97
CA VAL A 26 0.04 2.13 -11.54
C VAL A 26 -0.01 0.74 -10.90
N MET A 27 -0.66 -0.23 -11.54
CA MET A 27 -0.75 -1.60 -11.02
C MET A 27 0.63 -2.25 -10.92
N THR A 28 1.49 -2.08 -11.93
CA THR A 28 2.86 -2.59 -11.91
C THR A 28 3.68 -1.95 -10.78
N MET A 29 3.58 -0.62 -10.62
CA MET A 29 4.27 0.10 -9.54
C MET A 29 3.79 -0.37 -8.16
N MET A 30 2.47 -0.53 -7.98
CA MET A 30 1.89 -1.00 -6.72
C MET A 30 2.25 -2.46 -6.43
N LEU A 31 2.33 -3.31 -7.45
CA LEU A 31 2.78 -4.70 -7.30
C LEU A 31 4.21 -4.76 -6.74
N ILE A 32 5.14 -4.02 -7.35
CA ILE A 32 6.54 -3.96 -6.90
C ILE A 32 6.61 -3.47 -5.44
N ARG A 33 5.88 -2.40 -5.12
CA ARG A 33 5.82 -1.84 -3.77
C ARG A 33 5.26 -2.84 -2.75
N THR A 34 4.17 -3.51 -3.08
CA THR A 34 3.49 -4.45 -2.16
C THR A 34 4.34 -5.70 -1.94
N LEU A 35 5.03 -6.21 -2.98
CA LEU A 35 6.00 -7.29 -2.84
C LEU A 35 7.19 -6.88 -1.96
N GLY A 36 7.67 -5.65 -2.09
CA GLY A 36 8.70 -5.10 -1.20
C GLY A 36 8.24 -5.04 0.26
N LEU A 37 6.99 -4.67 0.53
CA LEU A 37 6.43 -4.69 1.89
C LEU A 37 6.24 -6.13 2.42
N ALA A 38 5.87 -7.06 1.55
CA ALA A 38 5.75 -8.47 1.92
C ALA A 38 7.11 -9.10 2.24
N SER A 39 8.17 -8.76 1.49
CA SER A 39 9.53 -9.25 1.77
C SER A 39 10.11 -8.71 3.07
N GLN A 40 9.67 -7.54 3.53
CA GLN A 40 10.02 -6.95 4.82
C GLN A 40 9.17 -7.48 6.00
N GLY A 41 8.26 -8.44 5.73
CA GLY A 41 7.37 -8.97 6.74
C GLY A 41 6.25 -8.04 7.18
N ASN A 42 6.00 -6.93 6.47
CA ASN A 42 4.94 -5.96 6.80
C ASN A 42 3.56 -6.34 6.24
N VAL A 43 3.50 -7.31 5.34
CA VAL A 43 2.27 -7.82 4.71
C VAL A 43 2.37 -9.32 4.56
N ASN A 44 1.29 -10.04 4.89
CA ASN A 44 1.24 -11.47 4.68
C ASN A 44 1.28 -11.78 3.17
N PRO A 45 2.21 -12.63 2.70
CA PRO A 45 2.28 -13.02 1.29
C PRO A 45 0.97 -13.56 0.71
N SER A 46 0.14 -14.24 1.52
CA SER A 46 -1.17 -14.74 1.11
C SER A 46 -2.23 -13.64 0.90
N GLU A 47 -2.02 -12.44 1.45
CA GLU A 47 -2.96 -11.31 1.38
C GLU A 47 -2.52 -10.22 0.40
N VAL A 48 -1.35 -10.39 -0.26
CA VAL A 48 -0.81 -9.42 -1.25
C VAL A 48 -1.85 -9.07 -2.32
N GLY A 49 -2.61 -10.05 -2.81
CA GLY A 49 -3.65 -9.80 -3.80
C GLY A 49 -4.79 -8.89 -3.30
N LEU A 50 -5.21 -9.07 -2.05
CA LEU A 50 -6.24 -8.22 -1.44
C LEU A 50 -5.73 -6.80 -1.20
N VAL A 51 -4.51 -6.68 -0.70
CA VAL A 51 -3.83 -5.39 -0.49
C VAL A 51 -3.70 -4.62 -1.82
N LEU A 52 -3.28 -5.30 -2.89
CA LEU A 52 -3.23 -4.71 -4.23
C LEU A 52 -4.59 -4.25 -4.71
N GLY A 53 -5.63 -5.09 -4.54
CA GLY A 53 -7.00 -4.75 -4.95
C GLY A 53 -7.52 -3.49 -4.25
N PHE A 54 -7.43 -3.42 -2.93
CA PHE A 54 -7.87 -2.24 -2.18
C PHE A 54 -7.01 -1.01 -2.47
N THR A 55 -5.71 -1.16 -2.61
CA THR A 55 -4.82 -0.04 -2.98
C THR A 55 -5.18 0.51 -4.35
N MET A 56 -5.45 -0.37 -5.33
CA MET A 56 -5.87 0.03 -6.67
C MET A 56 -7.21 0.78 -6.66
N LEU A 57 -8.19 0.29 -5.90
CA LEU A 57 -9.47 0.97 -5.72
C LEU A 57 -9.30 2.39 -5.16
N GLY A 58 -8.40 2.56 -4.20
CA GLY A 58 -8.08 3.88 -3.65
C GLY A 58 -7.45 4.85 -4.67
N HIS A 59 -6.75 4.35 -5.69
CA HIS A 59 -6.10 5.17 -6.72
C HIS A 59 -6.98 5.42 -7.96
N LEU A 60 -8.11 4.71 -8.10
CA LEU A 60 -9.01 4.85 -9.25
C LEU A 60 -9.44 6.29 -9.54
N PRO A 61 -9.85 7.12 -8.56
CA PRO A 61 -10.24 8.51 -8.84
C PRO A 61 -9.13 9.30 -9.51
N THR A 62 -7.90 9.16 -9.02
CA THR A 62 -6.73 9.86 -9.56
C THR A 62 -6.42 9.41 -10.98
N VAL A 63 -6.43 8.09 -11.23
CA VAL A 63 -6.17 7.52 -12.56
C VAL A 63 -7.21 7.98 -13.56
N LEU A 64 -8.50 7.95 -13.21
CA LEU A 64 -9.58 8.39 -14.09
C LEU A 64 -9.50 9.89 -14.41
N THR A 65 -9.20 10.73 -13.41
CA THR A 65 -9.06 12.17 -13.59
C THR A 65 -7.88 12.51 -14.50
N MET A 66 -6.71 11.88 -14.26
CA MET A 66 -5.53 12.05 -15.12
C MET A 66 -5.78 11.55 -16.54
N SER A 67 -6.47 10.39 -16.68
CA SER A 67 -6.83 9.87 -18.00
C SER A 67 -7.76 10.81 -18.76
N LEU A 68 -8.72 11.41 -18.07
CA LEU A 68 -9.63 12.38 -18.70
C LEU A 68 -8.88 13.62 -19.17
N PHE A 69 -7.96 14.12 -18.36
CA PHE A 69 -7.12 15.27 -18.72
C PHE A 69 -6.26 14.96 -19.95
N ILE A 70 -5.50 13.87 -19.92
CA ILE A 70 -4.60 13.46 -21.02
C ILE A 70 -5.41 13.19 -22.29
N ALA A 71 -6.54 12.49 -22.20
CA ALA A 71 -7.39 12.20 -23.33
C ALA A 71 -7.95 13.49 -23.97
N THR A 72 -8.39 14.42 -23.14
CA THR A 72 -8.93 15.70 -23.63
C THR A 72 -7.86 16.53 -24.33
N VAL A 73 -6.71 16.73 -23.67
CA VAL A 73 -5.61 17.50 -24.25
C VAL A 73 -5.07 16.82 -25.50
N GLY A 74 -4.85 15.49 -25.45
CA GLY A 74 -4.32 14.72 -26.59
C GLY A 74 -5.24 14.74 -27.80
N THR A 75 -6.57 14.56 -27.59
CA THR A 75 -7.55 14.62 -28.69
C THR A 75 -7.60 16.00 -29.30
N LEU A 76 -7.68 17.07 -28.50
CA LEU A 76 -7.72 18.45 -29.02
C LEU A 76 -6.42 18.83 -29.72
N SER A 77 -5.27 18.46 -29.18
CA SER A 77 -3.96 18.70 -29.80
C SER A 77 -3.85 18.01 -31.16
N ARG A 78 -4.30 16.73 -31.24
CA ARG A 78 -4.29 16.01 -32.51
C ARG A 78 -5.18 16.65 -33.55
N MET A 79 -6.41 17.02 -33.20
CA MET A 79 -7.33 17.71 -34.12
C MET A 79 -6.76 19.03 -34.60
N TYR A 80 -5.94 19.69 -33.77
CA TYR A 80 -5.26 20.92 -34.16
C TYR A 80 -4.10 20.66 -35.15
N LEU A 81 -3.27 19.66 -34.88
CA LEU A 81 -2.14 19.23 -35.71
C LEU A 81 -2.60 18.73 -37.09
N ASP A 82 -3.69 17.97 -37.12
CA ASP A 82 -4.27 17.42 -38.36
C ASP A 82 -5.05 18.47 -39.17
N SER A 83 -5.01 19.74 -38.74
CA SER A 83 -5.73 20.85 -39.39
C SER A 83 -7.26 20.68 -39.42
N GLU A 84 -7.82 19.72 -38.74
CA GLU A 84 -9.28 19.51 -38.63
C GLU A 84 -9.99 20.73 -38.03
N MET A 85 -9.32 21.41 -37.09
CA MET A 85 -9.81 22.66 -36.49
C MET A 85 -9.98 23.80 -37.48
N VAL A 86 -9.10 23.89 -38.47
CA VAL A 86 -9.19 24.95 -39.54
C VAL A 86 -10.44 24.72 -40.40
N ILE A 87 -10.73 23.46 -40.73
CA ILE A 87 -11.94 23.08 -41.48
C ILE A 87 -13.21 23.45 -40.71
N TRP A 88 -13.22 23.18 -39.40
CA TRP A 88 -14.38 23.49 -38.56
C TRP A 88 -14.56 24.99 -38.35
N GLN A 89 -13.46 25.76 -38.21
CA GLN A 89 -13.50 27.22 -38.08
C GLN A 89 -13.97 27.89 -39.40
N SER A 90 -13.51 27.38 -40.54
CA SER A 90 -13.98 27.89 -41.84
C SER A 90 -15.48 27.64 -42.10
N SER A 91 -16.04 26.62 -41.43
CA SER A 91 -17.47 26.30 -41.39
C SER A 91 -18.28 27.17 -40.41
N GLY A 92 -17.65 28.17 -39.76
CA GLY A 92 -18.30 29.07 -38.81
C GLY A 92 -18.40 28.55 -37.37
N ILE A 93 -17.74 27.44 -37.05
CA ILE A 93 -17.74 26.88 -35.69
C ILE A 93 -16.68 27.63 -34.85
N ASN A 94 -17.13 28.31 -33.80
CA ASN A 94 -16.22 28.98 -32.85
C ASN A 94 -15.60 28.00 -31.86
N LEU A 95 -14.35 28.27 -31.42
CA LEU A 95 -13.63 27.49 -30.39
C LEU A 95 -14.45 27.27 -29.11
N MET A 96 -15.26 28.26 -28.72
CA MET A 96 -16.16 28.12 -27.55
C MET A 96 -17.21 26.99 -27.71
N GLN A 97 -17.58 26.69 -28.96
CA GLN A 97 -18.54 25.61 -29.23
C GLN A 97 -17.94 24.18 -29.02
N LEU A 98 -16.59 24.08 -29.00
CA LEU A 98 -15.92 22.82 -28.65
C LEU A 98 -16.01 22.48 -27.16
N ILE A 99 -16.21 23.47 -26.31
CA ILE A 99 -16.35 23.26 -24.87
C ILE A 99 -17.57 22.39 -24.58
N ALA A 100 -18.66 22.59 -25.29
CA ALA A 100 -19.91 21.87 -25.04
C ALA A 100 -19.80 20.32 -25.24
N PRO A 101 -19.23 19.77 -26.32
CA PRO A 101 -19.04 18.34 -26.48
C PRO A 101 -18.03 17.74 -25.49
N VAL A 102 -16.96 18.48 -25.17
CA VAL A 102 -15.96 18.07 -24.17
C VAL A 102 -16.61 18.00 -22.79
N LEU A 103 -17.32 19.03 -22.38
CA LEU A 103 -18.00 19.07 -21.07
C LEU A 103 -19.09 18.00 -20.96
N ARG A 104 -19.84 17.75 -22.03
CA ARG A 104 -20.87 16.70 -22.07
C ARG A 104 -20.28 15.30 -21.96
N PHE A 105 -19.05 15.10 -22.46
CA PHE A 105 -18.31 13.85 -22.27
C PHE A 105 -17.72 13.76 -20.86
N ALA A 106 -17.10 14.85 -20.37
CA ALA A 106 -16.42 14.89 -19.07
C ALA A 106 -17.38 14.75 -17.90
N TRP A 107 -18.61 15.30 -18.00
CA TRP A 107 -19.59 15.31 -16.92
C TRP A 107 -19.89 13.90 -16.32
N PRO A 108 -20.25 12.86 -17.11
CA PRO A 108 -20.51 11.55 -16.56
C PRO A 108 -19.26 10.92 -15.94
N VAL A 109 -18.06 11.21 -16.47
CA VAL A 109 -16.80 10.75 -15.90
C VAL A 109 -16.54 11.42 -14.54
N PHE A 110 -16.74 12.74 -14.44
CA PHE A 110 -16.62 13.47 -13.17
C PHE A 110 -17.60 12.94 -12.13
N LEU A 111 -18.83 12.66 -12.51
CA LEU A 111 -19.83 12.10 -11.61
C LEU A 111 -19.41 10.71 -11.13
N GLY A 112 -18.91 9.86 -12.02
CA GLY A 112 -18.35 8.55 -11.66
C GLY A 112 -17.16 8.66 -10.71
N VAL A 113 -16.22 9.57 -10.99
CA VAL A 113 -15.06 9.84 -10.11
C VAL A 113 -15.51 10.34 -8.74
N ALA A 114 -16.49 11.25 -8.69
CA ALA A 114 -17.03 11.77 -7.43
C ALA A 114 -17.68 10.65 -6.59
N LEU A 115 -18.45 9.76 -7.21
CA LEU A 115 -19.06 8.63 -6.52
C LEU A 115 -17.99 7.66 -5.99
N ILE A 116 -16.98 7.34 -6.78
CA ILE A 116 -15.87 6.48 -6.35
C ILE A 116 -15.12 7.13 -5.19
N ALA A 117 -14.78 8.41 -5.30
CA ALA A 117 -14.06 9.14 -4.26
C ALA A 117 -14.84 9.23 -2.95
N GLN A 118 -16.18 9.36 -3.02
CA GLN A 118 -17.00 9.54 -1.83
C GLN A 118 -17.36 8.22 -1.13
N PHE A 119 -17.54 7.15 -1.89
CA PHE A 119 -18.02 5.86 -1.35
C PHE A 119 -16.95 4.77 -1.37
N VAL A 120 -16.28 4.57 -2.50
CA VAL A 120 -15.35 3.46 -2.68
C VAL A 120 -14.02 3.71 -1.98
N GLN A 121 -13.50 4.93 -2.07
CA GLN A 121 -12.21 5.28 -1.49
C GLN A 121 -12.21 5.16 0.04
N PRO A 122 -13.15 5.74 0.81
CA PRO A 122 -13.17 5.59 2.27
C PRO A 122 -13.39 4.14 2.70
N TRP A 123 -14.24 3.40 1.98
CA TRP A 123 -14.44 1.98 2.25
C TRP A 123 -13.16 1.17 2.04
N SER A 124 -12.44 1.43 0.94
CA SER A 124 -11.18 0.77 0.64
C SER A 124 -10.11 1.05 1.70
N HIS A 125 -10.00 2.28 2.19
CA HIS A 125 -9.07 2.63 3.26
C HIS A 125 -9.42 1.92 4.57
N GLN A 126 -10.71 1.86 4.95
CA GLN A 126 -11.14 1.13 6.15
C GLN A 126 -10.78 -0.37 6.08
N GLN A 127 -10.97 -1.02 4.93
CA GLN A 127 -10.58 -2.41 4.75
C GLN A 127 -9.07 -2.61 4.86
N MET A 128 -8.30 -1.66 4.34
CA MET A 128 -6.84 -1.67 4.44
C MET A 128 -6.36 -1.54 5.88
N ASP A 129 -6.98 -0.65 6.66
CA ASP A 129 -6.65 -0.45 8.07
C ASP A 129 -7.00 -1.70 8.90
N LEU A 130 -8.14 -2.34 8.64
CA LEU A 130 -8.51 -3.61 9.26
C LEU A 130 -7.52 -4.75 8.95
N LEU A 131 -7.02 -4.82 7.72
CA LEU A 131 -5.98 -5.80 7.35
C LEU A 131 -4.68 -5.53 8.09
N ARG A 132 -4.26 -4.26 8.21
CA ARG A 132 -3.07 -3.85 8.97
C ARG A 132 -3.21 -4.18 10.46
N GLU A 133 -4.33 -3.82 11.08
CA GLU A 133 -4.59 -4.12 12.48
C GLU A 133 -4.57 -5.63 12.77
N ARG A 134 -5.17 -6.44 11.89
CA ARG A 134 -5.12 -7.90 12.03
C ARG A 134 -3.69 -8.42 11.95
N TYR A 135 -2.87 -7.81 11.10
CA TYR A 135 -1.48 -8.19 10.93
C TYR A 135 -0.62 -7.75 12.11
N GLU A 136 -0.84 -6.53 12.63
CA GLU A 136 -0.15 -6.01 13.81
C GLU A 136 -0.54 -6.75 15.11
N LYS A 137 -1.81 -7.18 15.21
CA LYS A 137 -2.31 -7.98 16.34
C LYS A 137 -1.87 -9.45 16.30
N ARG A 138 -1.37 -9.94 15.15
CA ARG A 138 -0.64 -11.21 15.14
C ARG A 138 0.62 -11.01 15.95
N SER A 139 0.66 -11.70 17.10
CA SER A 139 1.77 -11.65 18.04
C SER A 139 3.11 -11.76 17.31
N ASP A 140 4.10 -10.96 17.70
CA ASP A 140 5.48 -11.06 17.20
C ASP A 140 6.00 -12.51 17.22
N ILE A 141 5.41 -13.32 18.10
CA ILE A 141 5.70 -14.74 18.27
C ILE A 141 5.26 -15.60 17.07
N ASP A 142 4.17 -15.22 16.36
CA ASP A 142 3.70 -15.97 15.18
C ASP A 142 4.57 -15.70 13.92
N ARG A 143 5.46 -14.72 14.00
CA ARG A 143 6.39 -14.35 12.93
C ARG A 143 7.75 -15.01 13.03
N VAL A 144 8.04 -15.67 14.17
CA VAL A 144 9.35 -16.26 14.41
C VAL A 144 9.55 -17.50 13.52
N GLU A 145 10.35 -17.36 12.46
CA GLU A 145 10.86 -18.50 11.69
C GLU A 145 12.05 -19.12 12.41
N PRO A 146 12.00 -20.43 12.73
CA PRO A 146 13.09 -21.09 13.44
C PRO A 146 14.42 -21.03 12.66
N GLY A 147 15.49 -20.70 13.36
CA GLY A 147 16.85 -20.66 12.81
C GLY A 147 17.26 -19.32 12.20
N GLN A 148 16.48 -18.27 12.34
CA GLN A 148 16.82 -16.93 11.87
C GLN A 148 16.61 -15.89 12.99
N PHE A 149 17.44 -14.85 12.98
CA PHE A 149 17.20 -13.67 13.80
C PHE A 149 16.11 -12.83 13.16
N GLN A 150 15.05 -12.58 13.90
CA GLN A 150 13.94 -11.77 13.43
C GLN A 150 13.74 -10.56 14.33
N GLU A 151 13.59 -9.43 13.73
CA GLU A 151 13.30 -8.18 14.40
C GLU A 151 11.77 -7.96 14.50
N SER A 152 11.31 -7.54 15.68
CA SER A 152 9.91 -7.14 15.88
C SER A 152 9.54 -5.99 14.96
N ALA A 153 8.27 -5.88 14.56
CA ALA A 153 7.73 -4.81 13.73
C ALA A 153 8.09 -3.38 14.21
N ASN A 154 8.35 -3.23 15.52
CA ASN A 154 8.72 -1.96 16.13
C ASN A 154 10.25 -1.72 16.22
N GLY A 155 11.09 -2.63 15.70
CA GLY A 155 12.55 -2.52 15.78
C GLY A 155 13.15 -2.60 17.19
N ARG A 156 12.31 -2.91 18.21
CA ARG A 156 12.71 -2.87 19.62
C ARG A 156 13.06 -4.22 20.19
N ARG A 157 12.74 -5.31 19.50
CA ARG A 157 12.98 -6.68 19.96
C ARG A 157 13.55 -7.51 18.84
N VAL A 158 14.54 -8.31 19.15
CA VAL A 158 15.10 -9.31 18.26
C VAL A 158 14.89 -10.69 18.86
N PHE A 159 14.33 -11.59 18.08
CA PHE A 159 14.05 -12.96 18.49
C PHE A 159 14.93 -13.92 17.72
N PHE A 160 15.42 -14.95 18.40
CA PHE A 160 16.04 -16.11 17.78
C PHE A 160 15.53 -17.37 18.45
N VAL A 161 15.11 -18.34 17.63
CA VAL A 161 14.66 -19.66 18.09
C VAL A 161 15.34 -20.71 17.20
N ASP A 162 15.88 -21.76 17.82
CA ASP A 162 16.61 -22.80 17.09
C ASP A 162 15.69 -23.65 16.19
N LYS A 163 16.26 -24.14 15.07
CA LYS A 163 15.54 -24.81 13.97
C LYS A 163 15.05 -26.25 14.31
N GLU A 164 15.47 -26.82 15.44
CA GLU A 164 15.22 -28.21 15.79
C GLU A 164 13.85 -28.49 16.45
N SER A 165 12.91 -27.52 16.38
CA SER A 165 11.59 -27.64 17.02
C SER A 165 10.58 -28.36 16.12
N ALA A 166 10.72 -29.68 15.97
CA ALA A 166 9.69 -30.52 15.33
C ALA A 166 8.42 -30.70 16.20
N THR A 167 8.45 -30.25 17.44
CA THR A 167 7.35 -30.33 18.39
C THR A 167 7.15 -28.94 18.97
N GLN A 168 5.98 -28.40 19.02
CA GLN A 168 5.54 -27.07 19.50
C GLN A 168 6.31 -26.45 20.71
N GLN A 169 7.55 -26.89 20.96
CA GLN A 169 8.48 -26.44 21.97
C GLN A 169 9.67 -25.74 21.32
N ALA A 170 9.81 -24.47 21.57
CA ALA A 170 10.97 -23.69 21.16
C ALA A 170 12.18 -24.11 22.00
N ARG A 171 13.35 -24.35 21.38
CA ARG A 171 14.62 -24.59 22.07
C ARG A 171 15.58 -23.43 21.82
N ASN A 172 16.48 -23.16 22.76
CA ASN A 172 17.51 -22.11 22.66
C ASN A 172 16.92 -20.76 22.23
N VAL A 173 15.98 -20.26 23.02
CA VAL A 173 15.33 -18.98 22.76
C VAL A 173 16.24 -17.85 23.21
N PHE A 174 16.51 -16.90 22.34
CA PHE A 174 17.21 -15.66 22.64
C PHE A 174 16.30 -14.50 22.29
N ILE A 175 16.14 -13.54 23.23
CA ILE A 175 15.32 -12.35 23.05
C ILE A 175 16.16 -11.15 23.50
N TYR A 176 16.42 -10.23 22.57
CA TYR A 176 16.95 -8.92 22.87
C TYR A 176 15.83 -7.89 22.87
N THR A 177 15.77 -7.03 23.85
CA THR A 177 14.79 -5.95 23.96
C THR A 177 15.49 -4.64 24.28
N HIS A 178 15.14 -3.60 23.52
CA HIS A 178 15.56 -2.22 23.78
C HIS A 178 14.32 -1.36 24.03
N GLU A 179 14.00 -1.08 25.29
CA GLU A 179 12.85 -0.26 25.68
C GLU A 179 13.26 0.79 26.72
N HIS A 180 12.88 2.04 26.48
CA HIS A 180 13.12 3.17 27.41
C HIS A 180 14.57 3.36 27.87
N GLY A 181 15.55 3.08 26.99
CA GLY A 181 16.97 3.18 27.34
C GLY A 181 17.49 2.03 28.22
N ILE A 182 16.70 0.97 28.38
CA ILE A 182 17.10 -0.26 29.04
C ILE A 182 17.26 -1.34 27.97
N GLU A 183 18.45 -1.94 27.93
CA GLU A 183 18.71 -3.12 27.10
C GLU A 183 18.55 -4.36 27.93
N SER A 184 17.78 -5.32 27.48
CA SER A 184 17.64 -6.59 28.16
C SER A 184 17.89 -7.76 27.21
N PHE A 185 18.65 -8.72 27.70
CA PHE A 185 18.97 -9.98 27.04
C PHE A 185 18.32 -11.11 27.83
N THR A 186 17.42 -11.84 27.19
CA THR A 186 16.77 -13.01 27.79
C THR A 186 17.17 -14.25 27.01
N THR A 187 17.75 -15.23 27.67
CA THR A 187 18.08 -16.53 27.09
C THR A 187 17.33 -17.63 27.83
N ALA A 188 16.81 -18.61 27.11
CA ALA A 188 16.13 -19.76 27.73
C ALA A 188 16.44 -21.06 26.97
N LYS A 189 16.57 -22.15 27.69
CA LYS A 189 16.82 -23.50 27.11
C LYS A 189 15.60 -24.03 26.38
N SER A 190 14.41 -23.72 26.88
CA SER A 190 13.14 -24.12 26.26
C SER A 190 12.07 -23.06 26.48
N GLY A 191 11.12 -23.01 25.54
CA GLY A 191 9.96 -22.16 25.64
C GLY A 191 8.75 -22.85 25.02
N ARG A 192 7.57 -22.61 25.57
CA ARG A 192 6.30 -23.12 25.07
C ARG A 192 5.31 -21.97 24.89
N LEU A 193 4.57 -22.04 23.81
CA LEU A 193 3.47 -21.13 23.55
C LEU A 193 2.26 -21.57 24.35
N MET A 194 1.77 -20.70 25.22
CA MET A 194 0.51 -20.89 25.93
C MET A 194 -0.49 -19.82 25.46
N GLN A 195 -1.71 -20.25 25.22
CA GLN A 195 -2.82 -19.34 24.90
C GLN A 195 -3.57 -19.09 26.21
N ALA A 196 -3.68 -17.82 26.59
CA ALA A 196 -4.47 -17.40 27.75
C ALA A 196 -5.96 -17.39 27.40
N ASP A 197 -6.82 -17.39 28.41
CA ASP A 197 -8.28 -17.41 28.26
C ASP A 197 -8.84 -16.18 27.54
N ASP A 198 -8.07 -15.09 27.48
CA ASP A 198 -8.39 -13.86 26.73
C ASP A 198 -8.02 -13.93 25.24
N GLY A 199 -7.52 -15.09 24.77
CA GLY A 199 -7.07 -15.30 23.39
C GLY A 199 -5.66 -14.77 23.09
N SER A 200 -4.98 -14.16 24.05
CA SER A 200 -3.59 -13.72 23.90
C SER A 200 -2.63 -14.93 23.98
N ARG A 201 -1.56 -14.88 23.19
CA ARG A 201 -0.51 -15.90 23.20
C ARG A 201 0.68 -15.40 23.99
N HIS A 202 1.12 -16.21 24.97
CA HIS A 202 2.29 -15.95 25.80
C HIS A 202 3.36 -16.99 25.54
N LEU A 203 4.59 -16.55 25.43
CA LEU A 203 5.75 -17.43 25.41
C LEU A 203 6.24 -17.64 26.85
N VAL A 204 6.02 -18.84 27.38
CA VAL A 204 6.54 -19.23 28.69
C VAL A 204 7.92 -19.80 28.48
N LEU A 205 8.91 -19.20 29.13
CA LEU A 205 10.30 -19.61 29.05
C LEU A 205 10.67 -20.43 30.26
N ASP A 206 11.23 -21.62 30.03
CA ASP A 206 11.70 -22.52 31.07
C ASP A 206 13.25 -22.48 31.10
N ASN A 207 13.84 -22.44 32.30
CA ASN A 207 15.28 -22.44 32.53
C ASN A 207 16.00 -21.25 31.77
N GLY A 208 15.51 -20.04 32.01
CA GLY A 208 16.04 -18.82 31.37
C GLY A 208 16.82 -17.94 32.34
N MET A 209 17.67 -17.08 31.75
CA MET A 209 18.36 -15.99 32.44
C MET A 209 18.01 -14.68 31.72
N ARG A 210 17.67 -13.66 32.50
CA ARG A 210 17.50 -12.29 31.98
C ARG A 210 18.54 -11.38 32.58
N VAL A 211 19.23 -10.65 31.74
CA VAL A 211 20.24 -9.65 32.12
C VAL A 211 19.79 -8.29 31.59
N GLU A 212 19.73 -7.29 32.45
CA GLU A 212 19.32 -5.94 32.09
C GLU A 212 20.50 -4.97 32.25
N PHE A 213 20.71 -4.17 31.22
CA PHE A 213 21.70 -3.08 31.24
C PHE A 213 20.96 -1.76 31.13
N LYS A 214 21.16 -0.87 32.10
CA LYS A 214 20.76 0.52 31.95
C LYS A 214 21.85 1.24 31.13
N ALA A 215 21.50 1.80 30.00
CA ALA A 215 22.39 2.71 29.28
C ALA A 215 22.61 3.94 30.15
N GLN A 216 23.74 3.97 30.86
CA GLN A 216 24.19 5.14 31.60
C GLN A 216 24.61 6.17 30.54
N GLN A 217 23.94 7.29 30.46
CA GLN A 217 24.35 8.44 29.65
C GLN A 217 25.77 8.84 30.18
N GLN A 218 26.78 8.43 29.45
CA GLN A 218 28.13 8.91 29.63
C GLN A 218 28.16 10.28 28.97
N GLU A 219 27.87 11.32 29.78
CA GLU A 219 28.19 12.70 29.43
C GLU A 219 29.72 12.75 29.21
N LEU A 220 30.13 12.80 27.95
CA LEU A 220 31.44 13.24 27.55
C LEU A 220 31.54 14.72 27.90
N ARG A 221 31.94 15.01 29.12
CA ARG A 221 32.46 16.32 29.54
C ARG A 221 33.79 16.50 28.81
N THR A 222 33.77 17.15 27.67
CA THR A 222 34.95 17.76 27.07
C THR A 222 35.32 18.94 27.96
N SER A 223 36.30 18.78 28.86
CA SER A 223 37.01 19.88 29.48
C SER A 223 38.14 20.28 28.54
N GLU A 224 38.07 21.50 28.04
CA GLU A 224 39.23 22.25 27.53
C GLU A 224 40.35 22.33 28.54
#